data_cd1d83b41fbf74d8c7126097906d0996
#
_entry.id   cd1d83b41fbf74d8c7126097906d0996
#
_cell.length_a   1.000
_cell.length_b   1.000
_cell.length_c   1.000
_cell.angle_alpha   90.00
_cell.angle_beta   90.00
_cell.angle_gamma   90.00
#
_symmetry.space_group_name_H-M   'P 1'
#
loop_
_entity.id
_entity.type
_entity.pdbx_description
1 polymer ?
#
loop_
_entity_poly.entity_id
_entity_poly.type
_entity_poly.pdbx_seq_one_letter_code
_entity_poly.pdbx_strand_id
1 'polypeptide(L)'
;MFLRLLEKTGGAAHVPQVLYYWRVHAGSTSGGADAKPYVAAAAKKALADHLTRTGRTGTVEDGLFPSTYRVKWDIVGEPKVSILIPNKDHTEDLEKCLHSIWTTTSWEHFEVIV
;
A
#
# COMPACT_ATOMS: atom_id res chain seq x y z
N MET A 1 15.57 2.03 -8.98
CA MET A 1 16.86 1.68 -8.37
C MET A 1 16.68 1.13 -6.96
N PHE A 2 16.04 1.86 -6.02
CA PHE A 2 15.90 1.45 -4.61
C PHE A 2 15.24 0.08 -4.42
N LEU A 3 14.11 -0.20 -5.08
CA LEU A 3 13.45 -1.50 -4.97
C LEU A 3 14.38 -2.68 -5.31
N ARG A 4 15.17 -2.54 -6.39
CA ARG A 4 16.14 -3.57 -6.79
C ARG A 4 17.29 -3.76 -5.78
N LEU A 5 17.67 -2.70 -5.07
CA LEU A 5 18.64 -2.82 -3.98
C LEU A 5 18.04 -3.59 -2.80
N LEU A 6 16.84 -3.21 -2.37
CA LEU A 6 16.13 -3.88 -1.28
C LEU A 6 15.86 -5.37 -1.59
N GLU A 7 15.52 -5.70 -2.84
CA GLU A 7 15.35 -7.08 -3.29
C GLU A 7 16.63 -7.94 -3.10
N LYS A 8 17.81 -7.32 -3.23
CA LYS A 8 19.10 -8.00 -3.10
C LYS A 8 19.65 -8.00 -1.68
N THR A 9 19.42 -6.92 -0.92
CA THR A 9 20.02 -6.75 0.41
C THR A 9 19.11 -7.23 1.53
N GLY A 10 17.82 -7.41 1.25
CA GLY A 10 16.81 -7.79 2.26
C GLY A 10 16.48 -6.70 3.28
N GLY A 11 17.11 -5.53 3.20
CA GLY A 11 16.88 -4.44 4.14
C GLY A 11 17.68 -3.18 3.84
N ALA A 12 17.44 -2.14 4.63
CA ALA A 12 18.16 -0.87 4.59
C ALA A 12 18.43 -0.37 6.00
N ALA A 13 19.61 0.21 6.21
CA ALA A 13 19.94 0.89 7.46
C ALA A 13 19.45 2.36 7.41
N HIS A 14 18.83 2.81 8.49
CA HIS A 14 18.45 4.20 8.64
C HIS A 14 19.57 4.98 9.33
N VAL A 15 20.01 6.08 8.69
CA VAL A 15 20.96 7.03 9.29
C VAL A 15 20.16 8.26 9.72
N PRO A 16 19.99 8.53 11.04
CA PRO A 16 19.15 9.62 11.55
C PRO A 16 19.86 10.98 11.48
N GLN A 17 20.38 11.31 10.31
CA GLN A 17 21.09 12.57 10.06
C GLN A 17 20.72 13.11 8.68
N VAL A 18 20.74 14.43 8.51
CA VAL A 18 20.54 15.07 7.21
C VAL A 18 21.87 15.02 6.45
N LEU A 19 21.98 14.05 5.53
CA LEU A 19 23.19 13.82 4.73
C LEU A 19 23.05 14.25 3.28
N TYR A 20 21.85 14.68 2.85
CA TYR A 20 21.55 15.04 1.47
C TYR A 20 20.71 16.31 1.39
N TYR A 21 21.11 17.23 0.53
CA TYR A 21 20.37 18.45 0.23
C TYR A 21 19.90 18.44 -1.23
N TRP A 22 18.61 18.57 -1.44
CA TRP A 22 18.05 18.62 -2.77
C TRP A 22 18.08 20.06 -3.31
N ARG A 23 18.92 20.30 -4.31
CA ARG A 23 18.99 21.60 -4.97
C ARG A 23 17.76 21.83 -5.83
N VAL A 24 17.03 22.91 -5.57
CA VAL A 24 15.92 23.38 -6.39
C VAL A 24 16.46 24.18 -7.58
N HIS A 25 16.02 23.85 -8.78
CA HIS A 25 16.31 24.60 -10.02
C HIS A 25 15.15 24.40 -11.03
N ALA A 26 15.06 25.24 -12.08
CA ALA A 26 13.96 25.28 -13.00
C ALA A 26 13.64 23.94 -13.72
N GLY A 27 14.61 23.05 -13.88
CA GLY A 27 14.41 21.71 -14.47
C GLY A 27 14.27 20.58 -13.42
N SER A 28 14.11 20.92 -12.14
CA SER A 28 13.98 19.94 -11.06
C SER A 28 12.53 19.50 -10.87
N THR A 29 12.33 18.23 -10.51
CA THR A 29 11.02 17.70 -10.08
C THR A 29 10.50 18.34 -8.78
N SER A 30 11.34 19.09 -8.06
CA SER A 30 10.93 19.88 -6.91
C SER A 30 10.01 21.06 -7.26
N GLY A 31 9.91 21.44 -8.55
CA GLY A 31 9.01 22.49 -9.04
C GLY A 31 7.56 22.02 -9.28
N GLY A 32 7.25 20.76 -9.09
CA GLY A 32 5.91 20.19 -9.26
C GLY A 32 5.87 18.93 -10.14
N ALA A 33 4.75 18.22 -10.08
CA ALA A 33 4.53 16.97 -10.84
C ALA A 33 4.55 17.18 -12.36
N ASP A 34 4.18 18.39 -12.83
CA ASP A 34 4.09 18.73 -14.25
C ASP A 34 5.46 18.96 -14.93
N ALA A 35 6.52 19.13 -14.13
CA ALA A 35 7.85 19.40 -14.66
C ALA A 35 8.43 18.20 -15.46
N LYS A 36 7.94 16.99 -15.23
CA LYS A 36 8.42 15.78 -15.93
C LYS A 36 7.28 14.76 -16.09
N PRO A 37 6.50 14.81 -17.16
CA PRO A 37 5.31 13.96 -17.35
C PRO A 37 5.62 12.44 -17.38
N TYR A 38 6.87 12.06 -17.69
CA TYR A 38 7.27 10.65 -17.69
C TYR A 38 7.44 10.04 -16.28
N VAL A 39 7.50 10.86 -15.22
CA VAL A 39 7.81 10.38 -13.86
C VAL A 39 6.73 9.44 -13.35
N ALA A 40 5.45 9.76 -13.56
CA ALA A 40 4.34 8.92 -13.13
C ALA A 40 4.36 7.55 -13.80
N ALA A 41 4.55 7.52 -15.13
CA ALA A 41 4.65 6.27 -15.88
C ALA A 41 5.87 5.43 -15.46
N ALA A 42 7.02 6.07 -15.25
CA ALA A 42 8.23 5.39 -14.79
C ALA A 42 8.09 4.82 -13.38
N ALA A 43 7.40 5.53 -12.48
CA ALA A 43 7.14 5.07 -11.13
C ALA A 43 6.20 3.87 -11.10
N LYS A 44 5.08 3.91 -11.83
CA LYS A 44 4.17 2.77 -11.99
C LYS A 44 4.89 1.55 -12.56
N LYS A 45 5.65 1.77 -13.64
CA LYS A 45 6.46 0.68 -14.23
C LYS A 45 7.46 0.11 -13.22
N ALA A 46 8.13 0.93 -12.44
CA ALA A 46 9.08 0.45 -11.43
C ALA A 46 8.42 -0.42 -10.35
N LEU A 47 7.20 -0.07 -9.94
CA LEU A 47 6.39 -0.85 -9.00
C LEU A 47 5.92 -2.16 -9.64
N ALA A 48 5.36 -2.13 -10.85
CA ALA A 48 4.92 -3.32 -11.57
C ALA A 48 6.08 -4.30 -11.82
N ASP A 49 7.23 -3.80 -12.28
CA ASP A 49 8.43 -4.61 -12.45
C ASP A 49 8.92 -5.23 -11.12
N HIS A 50 8.72 -4.53 -9.99
CA HIS A 50 9.04 -5.06 -8.66
C HIS A 50 8.12 -6.22 -8.29
N LEU A 51 6.81 -6.08 -8.48
CA LEU A 51 5.85 -7.15 -8.23
C LEU A 51 6.22 -8.41 -9.02
N THR A 52 6.49 -8.25 -10.33
CA THR A 52 6.90 -9.36 -11.21
C THR A 52 8.17 -10.05 -10.69
N ARG A 53 9.22 -9.30 -10.34
CA ARG A 53 10.49 -9.87 -9.86
C ARG A 53 10.38 -10.58 -8.51
N THR A 54 9.45 -10.14 -7.66
CA THR A 54 9.23 -10.73 -6.33
C THR A 54 8.17 -11.83 -6.32
N GLY A 55 7.62 -12.18 -7.51
CA GLY A 55 6.58 -13.21 -7.64
C GLY A 55 5.25 -12.83 -6.99
N ARG A 56 5.01 -11.54 -6.80
CA ARG A 56 3.77 -11.03 -6.22
C ARG A 56 2.80 -10.63 -7.33
N THR A 57 1.53 -10.94 -7.15
CA THR A 57 0.46 -10.60 -8.09
C THR A 57 -0.35 -9.41 -7.63
N GLY A 58 -0.68 -8.53 -8.56
CA GLY A 58 -1.44 -7.32 -8.30
C GLY A 58 -1.25 -6.28 -9.39
N THR A 59 -2.08 -5.25 -9.37
CA THR A 59 -2.06 -4.13 -10.31
C THR A 59 -1.64 -2.84 -9.62
N VAL A 60 -0.92 -1.99 -10.35
CA VAL A 60 -0.49 -0.67 -9.86
C VAL A 60 -1.41 0.39 -10.45
N GLU A 61 -2.15 1.06 -9.58
CA GLU A 61 -3.08 2.13 -9.91
C GLU A 61 -2.57 3.49 -9.38
N ASP A 62 -3.19 4.59 -9.85
CA ASP A 62 -2.95 5.91 -9.26
C ASP A 62 -3.54 5.95 -7.84
N GLY A 63 -2.84 6.60 -6.93
CA GLY A 63 -3.32 6.85 -5.58
C GLY A 63 -4.25 8.07 -5.50
N LEU A 64 -4.63 8.44 -4.27
CA LEU A 64 -5.55 9.57 -4.04
C LEU A 64 -4.94 10.94 -4.33
N PHE A 65 -3.62 11.05 -4.33
CA PHE A 65 -2.91 12.32 -4.54
C PHE A 65 -1.89 12.18 -5.66
N PRO A 66 -1.53 13.28 -6.33
CA PRO A 66 -0.46 13.27 -7.33
C PRO A 66 0.82 12.62 -6.80
N SER A 67 1.48 11.82 -7.63
CA SER A 67 2.71 11.08 -7.29
C SER A 67 2.56 10.02 -6.18
N THR A 68 1.33 9.63 -5.84
CA THR A 68 1.06 8.47 -5.00
C THR A 68 0.51 7.32 -5.84
N TYR A 69 0.77 6.10 -5.41
CA TYR A 69 0.36 4.89 -6.13
C TYR A 69 -0.23 3.87 -5.16
N ARG A 70 -1.23 3.14 -5.64
CA ARG A 70 -1.86 2.04 -4.91
C ARG A 70 -1.53 0.73 -5.60
N VAL A 71 -1.08 -0.23 -4.84
CA VAL A 71 -1.00 -1.62 -5.31
C VAL A 71 -2.29 -2.32 -4.90
N LYS A 72 -3.07 -2.76 -5.88
CA LYS A 72 -4.23 -3.62 -5.67
C LYS A 72 -3.75 -5.06 -5.79
N TRP A 73 -3.68 -5.73 -4.67
CA TRP A 73 -3.21 -7.11 -4.58
C TRP A 73 -4.29 -8.08 -5.09
N ASP A 74 -3.87 -9.10 -5.82
CA ASP A 74 -4.76 -10.20 -6.15
C ASP A 74 -4.90 -11.11 -4.92
N ILE A 75 -6.13 -11.47 -4.60
CA ILE A 75 -6.40 -12.45 -3.54
C ILE A 75 -6.21 -13.82 -4.15
N VAL A 76 -5.27 -14.59 -3.65
CA VAL A 76 -4.98 -15.95 -4.11
C VAL A 76 -5.65 -16.94 -3.18
N GLY A 77 -6.56 -17.76 -3.72
CA GLY A 77 -7.34 -18.74 -2.95
C GLY A 77 -8.44 -18.08 -2.10
N GLU A 78 -8.82 -18.75 -1.04
CA GLU A 78 -9.84 -18.30 -0.08
C GLU A 78 -9.26 -18.22 1.34
N PRO A 79 -8.37 -17.25 1.62
CA PRO A 79 -7.78 -17.13 2.94
C PRO A 79 -8.85 -16.82 3.99
N LYS A 80 -8.74 -17.49 5.14
CA LYS A 80 -9.60 -17.19 6.29
C LYS A 80 -9.20 -15.87 6.92
N VAL A 81 -10.16 -14.98 7.12
CA VAL A 81 -9.98 -13.67 7.76
C VAL A 81 -10.48 -13.73 9.19
N SER A 82 -9.63 -13.45 10.17
CA SER A 82 -10.02 -13.31 11.56
C SER A 82 -10.23 -11.83 11.89
N ILE A 83 -11.45 -11.45 12.24
CA ILE A 83 -11.83 -10.10 12.65
C ILE A 83 -11.80 -10.04 14.17
N LEU A 84 -10.83 -9.30 14.73
CA LEU A 84 -10.68 -9.15 16.19
C LEU A 84 -11.39 -7.86 16.63
N ILE A 85 -12.37 -7.98 17.51
CA ILE A 85 -13.15 -6.85 18.03
C ILE A 85 -12.93 -6.75 19.54
N PRO A 86 -12.03 -5.89 20.03
CA PRO A 86 -11.93 -5.65 21.46
C PRO A 86 -13.19 -4.93 21.94
N ASN A 87 -13.93 -5.54 22.85
CA ASN A 87 -15.15 -4.97 23.42
C ASN A 87 -15.12 -5.05 24.94
N LYS A 88 -15.70 -4.03 25.59
CA LYS A 88 -15.97 -4.00 27.02
C LYS A 88 -17.24 -3.19 27.28
N ASP A 89 -18.26 -3.84 27.82
CA ASP A 89 -19.51 -3.22 28.31
C ASP A 89 -20.35 -2.41 27.29
N HIS A 90 -20.04 -2.50 25.97
CA HIS A 90 -20.75 -1.81 24.89
C HIS A 90 -21.52 -2.80 24.00
N THR A 91 -22.52 -3.48 24.59
CA THR A 91 -23.27 -4.55 23.91
C THR A 91 -24.03 -4.06 22.67
N GLU A 92 -24.67 -2.88 22.74
CA GLU A 92 -25.44 -2.32 21.62
C GLU A 92 -24.53 -1.96 20.42
N ASP A 93 -23.36 -1.40 20.69
CA ASP A 93 -22.41 -1.06 19.63
C ASP A 93 -21.80 -2.32 19.01
N LEU A 94 -21.52 -3.32 19.83
CA LEU A 94 -21.05 -4.62 19.35
C LEU A 94 -22.11 -5.29 18.46
N GLU A 95 -23.39 -5.28 18.86
CA GLU A 95 -24.49 -5.85 18.07
C GLU A 95 -24.60 -5.18 16.69
N LYS A 96 -24.56 -3.84 16.64
CA LYS A 96 -24.57 -3.08 15.38
C LYS A 96 -23.37 -3.42 14.50
N CYS A 97 -22.19 -3.52 15.11
CA CYS A 97 -20.94 -3.88 14.42
C CYS A 97 -21.04 -5.27 13.80
N LEU A 98 -21.45 -6.27 14.58
CA LEU A 98 -21.61 -7.65 14.11
C LEU A 98 -22.67 -7.72 13.01
N HIS A 99 -23.83 -7.09 13.19
CA HIS A 99 -24.87 -7.03 12.17
C HIS A 99 -24.35 -6.42 10.87
N SER A 100 -23.60 -5.33 10.94
CA SER A 100 -22.98 -4.71 9.77
C SER A 100 -21.99 -5.65 9.06
N ILE A 101 -21.13 -6.33 9.81
CA ILE A 101 -20.17 -7.30 9.24
C ILE A 101 -20.92 -8.38 8.45
N TRP A 102 -21.96 -9.00 9.05
CA TRP A 102 -22.72 -10.08 8.41
C TRP A 102 -23.54 -9.64 7.21
N THR A 103 -24.05 -8.41 7.21
CA THR A 103 -24.93 -7.91 6.15
C THR A 103 -24.20 -7.27 4.98
N THR A 104 -22.97 -6.72 5.20
CA THR A 104 -22.25 -5.96 4.19
C THR A 104 -21.01 -6.67 3.64
N THR A 105 -20.48 -7.69 4.34
CA THR A 105 -19.30 -8.41 3.90
C THR A 105 -19.65 -9.43 2.80
N SER A 106 -18.98 -9.29 1.67
CA SER A 106 -19.09 -10.24 0.55
C SER A 106 -18.12 -11.43 0.63
N TRP A 107 -17.16 -11.40 1.54
CA TRP A 107 -16.22 -12.48 1.79
C TRP A 107 -16.83 -13.46 2.79
N GLU A 108 -16.98 -14.74 2.40
CA GLU A 108 -17.67 -15.73 3.24
C GLU A 108 -16.73 -16.44 4.23
N HIS A 109 -15.42 -16.50 3.91
CA HIS A 109 -14.46 -17.26 4.70
C HIS A 109 -13.82 -16.39 5.80
N PHE A 110 -14.59 -16.04 6.82
CA PHE A 110 -14.13 -15.27 7.96
C PHE A 110 -14.65 -15.82 9.30
N GLU A 111 -14.02 -15.37 10.38
CA GLU A 111 -14.49 -15.55 11.75
C GLU A 111 -14.41 -14.22 12.50
N VAL A 112 -15.25 -14.08 13.52
CA VAL A 112 -15.22 -12.92 14.42
C VAL A 112 -14.85 -13.40 15.82
N ILE A 113 -13.89 -12.74 16.43
CA ILE A 113 -13.41 -13.00 17.79
C ILE A 113 -13.62 -11.71 18.59
N VAL A 114 -14.41 -11.78 19.67
CA VAL A 114 -14.75 -10.65 20.56
C VAL A 114 -14.03 -10.81 21.88
#